data_52c2649ce819962d9a2baf74eab068d3
#
_entry.id   52c2649ce819962d9a2baf74eab068d3
#
_cell.length_a   1.000
_cell.length_b   1.000
_cell.length_c   1.000
_cell.angle_alpha   90.00
_cell.angle_beta   90.00
_cell.angle_gamma   90.00
#
_symmetry.space_group_name_H-M   'P 1'
#
loop_
_entity.id
_entity.type
_entity.pdbx_description
1 polymer ?
#
loop_
_entity_poly.entity_id
_entity_poly.type
_entity_poly.pdbx_seq_one_letter_code
_entity_poly.pdbx_strand_id
1 'polypeptide(L)'
;MTESENAGSSDPTPQALVDGLTRLLTVSPQGNDRFIGKRQPGGVGRVFGGEVIAQALMAATAAVEPDRLAHSLHAYFLRGGCEESDITYRVERDFDGGSFSARRVIAEQDGRPILNLAASFHKLEPGVAHQDAMPDVPAPEDLPGEAELRRAVIDQIPERFRRQMMRPRAVEFRPVEARHWMNREKRPPLTHSWFRTVAPLRSDPVLHRAVLAFVSDMTLLGTCALPHGLSWMTGEMQSALAARRFPLRRMDALCDRQPVGWPGSRL
;
A
#
# COMPACT_ATOMS: atom_id res chain seq x y z
N MET A 1 45.60 -9.99 18.74
CA MET A 1 44.35 -9.73 19.48
C MET A 1 43.67 -8.59 18.75
N THR A 2 42.76 -8.90 17.88
CA THR A 2 41.94 -7.93 17.16
C THR A 2 40.50 -8.22 17.56
N GLU A 3 39.95 -7.33 18.39
CA GLU A 3 38.54 -7.34 18.76
C GLU A 3 37.73 -6.99 17.54
N SER A 4 36.99 -7.98 17.01
CA SER A 4 35.96 -7.74 16.03
C SER A 4 34.74 -7.18 16.77
N GLU A 5 34.48 -5.89 16.61
CA GLU A 5 33.26 -5.23 17.03
C GLU A 5 32.03 -5.93 16.42
N ASN A 6 31.33 -6.60 17.28
CA ASN A 6 30.02 -7.20 17.01
C ASN A 6 29.00 -6.05 17.00
N ALA A 7 28.80 -5.42 15.84
CA ALA A 7 27.76 -4.41 15.65
C ALA A 7 26.40 -5.10 15.77
N GLY A 8 25.86 -5.13 16.98
CA GLY A 8 24.50 -5.58 17.27
C GLY A 8 23.50 -4.74 16.48
N SER A 9 22.90 -5.32 15.45
CA SER A 9 21.81 -4.74 14.70
C SER A 9 20.58 -4.65 15.63
N SER A 10 20.45 -3.52 16.33
CA SER A 10 19.22 -3.20 17.06
C SER A 10 18.10 -3.01 16.07
N ASP A 11 16.91 -3.57 16.34
CA ASP A 11 15.71 -3.33 15.54
C ASP A 11 15.49 -1.82 15.33
N PRO A 12 15.07 -1.40 14.13
CA PRO A 12 14.85 0.02 13.84
C PRO A 12 13.75 0.58 14.74
N THR A 13 13.94 1.81 15.23
CA THR A 13 12.92 2.50 16.02
C THR A 13 11.63 2.71 15.21
N PRO A 14 10.46 2.85 15.85
CA PRO A 14 9.21 3.14 15.15
C PRO A 14 9.29 4.37 14.22
N GLN A 15 9.96 5.43 14.67
CA GLN A 15 10.14 6.63 13.85
C GLN A 15 11.05 6.36 12.65
N ALA A 16 12.13 5.60 12.80
CA ALA A 16 13.01 5.22 11.70
C ALA A 16 12.27 4.40 10.62
N LEU A 17 11.30 3.57 11.02
CA LEU A 17 10.44 2.83 10.09
C LEU A 17 9.54 3.78 9.29
N VAL A 18 8.87 4.73 9.94
CA VAL A 18 7.99 5.71 9.29
C VAL A 18 8.80 6.65 8.38
N ASP A 19 9.98 7.07 8.81
CA ASP A 19 10.88 7.86 7.96
C ASP A 19 11.39 7.05 6.75
N GLY A 20 11.62 5.76 6.94
CA GLY A 20 11.94 4.82 5.88
C GLY A 20 10.82 4.70 4.84
N LEU A 21 9.58 4.58 5.30
CA LEU A 21 8.40 4.58 4.42
C LEU A 21 8.28 5.91 3.66
N THR A 22 8.41 7.04 4.34
CA THR A 22 8.36 8.37 3.71
C THR A 22 9.39 8.51 2.60
N ARG A 23 10.64 8.08 2.85
CA ARG A 23 11.69 8.09 1.81
C ARG A 23 11.36 7.16 0.65
N LEU A 24 10.81 5.97 0.93
CA LEU A 24 10.40 5.02 -0.09
C LEU A 24 9.34 5.60 -1.03
N LEU A 25 8.34 6.30 -0.46
CA LEU A 25 7.24 6.88 -1.24
C LEU A 25 7.64 8.15 -1.99
N THR A 26 8.77 8.78 -1.63
CA THR A 26 9.28 9.97 -2.32
C THR A 26 9.89 9.59 -3.66
N VAL A 27 9.48 10.30 -4.73
CA VAL A 27 10.02 10.12 -6.09
C VAL A 27 10.94 11.28 -6.47
N SER A 28 11.95 11.01 -7.28
CA SER A 28 12.95 11.99 -7.73
C SER A 28 12.63 12.46 -9.15
N PRO A 29 12.45 13.77 -9.41
CA PRO A 29 12.18 14.28 -10.74
C PRO A 29 13.38 14.09 -11.68
N GLN A 30 13.09 13.76 -12.95
CA GLN A 30 14.08 13.59 -14.03
C GLN A 30 13.85 14.57 -15.18
N GLY A 31 12.94 15.56 -15.00
CA GLY A 31 12.49 16.43 -16.07
C GLY A 31 11.42 15.80 -16.97
N ASN A 32 10.73 16.65 -17.75
CA ASN A 32 9.69 16.21 -18.72
C ASN A 32 8.63 15.29 -18.11
N ASP A 33 8.13 15.64 -16.93
CA ASP A 33 7.13 14.87 -16.18
C ASP A 33 7.52 13.38 -15.98
N ARG A 34 8.84 13.12 -15.85
CA ARG A 34 9.40 11.81 -15.51
C ARG A 34 9.97 11.83 -14.10
N PHE A 35 9.78 10.72 -13.37
CA PHE A 35 10.22 10.57 -11.99
C PHE A 35 10.81 9.16 -11.82
N ILE A 36 11.74 9.03 -10.86
CA ILE A 36 12.28 7.74 -10.44
C ILE A 36 11.87 7.48 -9.00
N GLY A 37 11.29 6.32 -8.74
CA GLY A 37 11.03 5.77 -7.42
C GLY A 37 12.07 4.73 -7.06
N LYS A 38 12.66 4.88 -5.86
CA LYS A 38 13.51 3.87 -5.25
C LYS A 38 12.65 2.74 -4.70
N ARG A 39 13.21 1.56 -4.60
CA ARG A 39 12.51 0.38 -4.10
C ARG A 39 13.01 -0.02 -2.73
N GLN A 40 12.15 -0.70 -1.97
CA GLN A 40 12.55 -1.28 -0.70
C GLN A 40 13.36 -2.56 -0.96
N PRO A 41 14.64 -2.62 -0.55
CA PRO A 41 15.44 -3.84 -0.73
C PRO A 41 14.98 -4.96 0.21
N GLY A 42 15.23 -6.21 -0.20
CA GLY A 42 15.03 -7.39 0.65
C GLY A 42 13.62 -7.97 0.65
N GLY A 43 12.90 -7.84 -0.45
CA GLY A 43 11.65 -8.59 -0.69
C GLY A 43 11.89 -10.02 -1.19
N VAL A 44 10.90 -10.57 -1.87
CA VAL A 44 10.91 -11.93 -2.43
C VAL A 44 11.01 -11.93 -3.96
N GLY A 45 11.74 -10.99 -4.54
CA GLY A 45 11.95 -10.88 -5.99
C GLY A 45 10.88 -10.09 -6.73
N ARG A 46 9.83 -9.60 -6.04
CA ARG A 46 8.78 -8.75 -6.62
C ARG A 46 8.54 -7.52 -5.80
N VAL A 47 8.39 -6.38 -6.48
CA VAL A 47 7.99 -5.12 -5.85
C VAL A 47 6.57 -5.24 -5.31
N PHE A 48 6.32 -4.67 -4.13
CA PHE A 48 4.98 -4.58 -3.55
C PHE A 48 4.11 -3.61 -4.37
N GLY A 49 2.90 -4.02 -4.72
CA GLY A 49 2.02 -3.23 -5.57
C GLY A 49 1.64 -1.88 -4.96
N GLY A 50 1.38 -1.84 -3.66
CA GLY A 50 1.09 -0.59 -2.94
C GLY A 50 2.23 0.42 -2.99
N GLU A 51 3.50 -0.03 -3.05
CA GLU A 51 4.66 0.84 -3.27
C GLU A 51 4.57 1.52 -4.64
N VAL A 52 4.27 0.74 -5.69
CA VAL A 52 4.15 1.26 -7.06
C VAL A 52 2.99 2.24 -7.20
N ILE A 53 1.82 1.92 -6.61
CA ILE A 53 0.64 2.80 -6.61
C ILE A 53 0.96 4.12 -5.90
N ALA A 54 1.54 4.06 -4.70
CA ALA A 54 1.83 5.24 -3.91
C ALA A 54 2.87 6.15 -4.58
N GLN A 55 3.94 5.59 -5.12
CA GLN A 55 4.94 6.35 -5.87
C GLN A 55 4.36 6.94 -7.16
N ALA A 56 3.49 6.21 -7.87
CA ALA A 56 2.78 6.74 -9.04
C ALA A 56 1.89 7.94 -8.67
N LEU A 57 1.18 7.86 -7.51
CA LEU A 57 0.39 8.98 -6.99
C LEU A 57 1.28 10.18 -6.62
N MET A 58 2.44 9.94 -6.01
CA MET A 58 3.41 11.01 -5.69
C MET A 58 3.95 11.67 -6.95
N ALA A 59 4.26 10.91 -8.00
CA ALA A 59 4.67 11.44 -9.30
C ALA A 59 3.56 12.28 -9.95
N ALA A 60 2.31 11.79 -9.92
CA ALA A 60 1.14 12.54 -10.40
C ALA A 60 0.95 13.84 -9.62
N THR A 61 1.09 13.80 -8.28
CA THR A 61 0.95 14.98 -7.42
C THR A 61 2.03 16.03 -7.70
N ALA A 62 3.27 15.61 -7.98
CA ALA A 62 4.35 16.53 -8.34
C ALA A 62 4.13 17.24 -9.69
N ALA A 63 3.16 16.80 -10.49
CA ALA A 63 2.82 17.38 -11.78
C ALA A 63 1.52 18.24 -11.75
N VAL A 64 0.94 18.51 -10.57
CA VAL A 64 -0.21 19.40 -10.39
C VAL A 64 0.16 20.63 -9.55
N GLU A 65 -0.70 21.65 -9.58
CA GLU A 65 -0.54 22.81 -8.72
C GLU A 65 -0.64 22.41 -7.23
N PRO A 66 0.14 23.07 -6.34
CA PRO A 66 0.23 22.68 -4.92
C PRO A 66 -1.10 22.77 -4.13
N ASP A 67 -2.06 23.53 -4.61
CA ASP A 67 -3.38 23.73 -4.00
C ASP A 67 -4.38 22.61 -4.32
N ARG A 68 -3.96 21.60 -5.08
CA ARG A 68 -4.79 20.47 -5.51
C ARG A 68 -4.34 19.17 -4.87
N LEU A 69 -5.28 18.49 -4.25
CA LEU A 69 -5.05 17.22 -3.59
C LEU A 69 -5.77 16.08 -4.33
N ALA A 70 -5.12 14.94 -4.41
CA ALA A 70 -5.75 13.75 -4.98
C ALA A 70 -6.99 13.36 -4.18
N HIS A 71 -8.11 13.13 -4.85
CA HIS A 71 -9.36 12.65 -4.24
C HIS A 71 -9.80 11.29 -4.77
N SER A 72 -9.30 10.88 -5.94
CA SER A 72 -9.54 9.54 -6.47
C SER A 72 -8.36 9.03 -7.29
N LEU A 73 -8.19 7.73 -7.32
CA LEU A 73 -7.27 7.05 -8.22
C LEU A 73 -7.84 5.71 -8.67
N HIS A 74 -7.41 5.28 -9.85
CA HIS A 74 -7.66 3.95 -10.38
C HIS A 74 -6.38 3.41 -11.00
N ALA A 75 -6.05 2.15 -10.72
CA ALA A 75 -4.80 1.56 -11.19
C ALA A 75 -5.02 0.15 -11.75
N TYR A 76 -4.23 -0.19 -12.79
CA TYR A 76 -4.15 -1.53 -13.36
C TYR A 76 -2.74 -2.06 -13.27
N PHE A 77 -2.56 -3.18 -12.58
CA PHE A 77 -1.32 -3.94 -12.62
C PHE A 77 -1.24 -4.71 -13.94
N LEU A 78 -0.16 -4.50 -14.67
CA LEU A 78 0.07 -5.11 -15.98
C LEU A 78 1.04 -6.28 -15.89
N ARG A 79 2.08 -6.14 -15.06
CA ARG A 79 3.16 -7.12 -14.85
C ARG A 79 3.71 -7.02 -13.44
N GLY A 80 4.31 -8.10 -12.94
CA GLY A 80 5.09 -8.05 -11.72
C GLY A 80 6.35 -7.19 -11.90
N GLY A 81 6.55 -6.22 -11.02
CA GLY A 81 7.79 -5.46 -10.95
C GLY A 81 8.92 -6.28 -10.30
N CYS A 82 10.16 -6.01 -10.69
CA CYS A 82 11.38 -6.62 -10.17
C CYS A 82 11.97 -5.75 -9.05
N GLU A 83 12.57 -6.35 -8.03
CA GLU A 83 13.23 -5.61 -6.93
C GLU A 83 14.63 -5.09 -7.29
N GLU A 84 15.20 -5.51 -8.40
CA GLU A 84 16.57 -5.19 -8.79
C GLU A 84 16.72 -3.89 -9.59
N SER A 85 15.63 -3.36 -10.17
CA SER A 85 15.64 -2.15 -10.98
C SER A 85 14.75 -1.06 -10.40
N ASP A 86 15.16 0.19 -10.43
CA ASP A 86 14.33 1.35 -10.07
C ASP A 86 13.10 1.43 -10.99
N ILE A 87 12.06 2.13 -10.54
CA ILE A 87 10.84 2.31 -11.32
C ILE A 87 10.82 3.74 -11.88
N THR A 88 10.61 3.84 -13.19
CA THR A 88 10.37 5.12 -13.86
C THR A 88 8.88 5.36 -13.96
N TYR A 89 8.45 6.54 -13.51
CA TYR A 89 7.07 7.02 -13.60
C TYR A 89 7.00 8.12 -14.65
N ARG A 90 6.23 7.89 -15.71
CA ARG A 90 5.94 8.89 -16.74
C ARG A 90 4.54 9.41 -16.52
N VAL A 91 4.41 10.73 -16.27
CA VAL A 91 3.16 11.40 -16.02
C VAL A 91 2.66 12.08 -17.30
N GLU A 92 1.40 11.90 -17.61
CA GLU A 92 0.69 12.57 -18.69
C GLU A 92 -0.36 13.50 -18.10
N ARG A 93 -0.38 14.75 -18.56
CA ARG A 93 -1.31 15.80 -18.12
C ARG A 93 -2.56 15.73 -18.99
N ASP A 94 -3.55 14.93 -18.58
CA ASP A 94 -4.76 14.72 -19.37
C ASP A 94 -5.69 15.94 -19.30
N PHE A 95 -5.73 16.65 -18.14
CA PHE A 95 -6.58 17.81 -17.96
C PHE A 95 -6.09 18.75 -16.86
N ASP A 96 -6.21 20.07 -17.08
CA ASP A 96 -6.03 21.13 -16.10
C ASP A 96 -7.16 22.16 -16.24
N GLY A 97 -8.13 22.13 -15.33
CA GLY A 97 -9.24 23.07 -15.23
C GLY A 97 -9.08 24.06 -14.08
N GLY A 98 -10.14 24.82 -13.78
CA GLY A 98 -10.16 25.77 -12.67
C GLY A 98 -10.00 25.11 -11.30
N SER A 99 -10.81 24.09 -10.99
CA SER A 99 -10.83 23.38 -9.70
C SER A 99 -10.24 21.97 -9.78
N PHE A 100 -10.27 21.32 -10.95
CA PHE A 100 -9.83 19.94 -11.14
C PHE A 100 -8.61 19.81 -12.04
N SER A 101 -7.81 18.77 -11.78
CA SER A 101 -6.78 18.27 -12.70
C SER A 101 -6.86 16.76 -12.78
N ALA A 102 -6.52 16.20 -13.95
CA ALA A 102 -6.39 14.76 -14.16
C ALA A 102 -4.98 14.40 -14.64
N ARG A 103 -4.44 13.33 -14.11
CA ARG A 103 -3.12 12.79 -14.47
C ARG A 103 -3.23 11.31 -14.74
N ARG A 104 -2.50 10.89 -15.77
CA ARG A 104 -2.26 9.49 -16.04
C ARG A 104 -0.79 9.19 -15.82
N VAL A 105 -0.49 8.08 -15.14
CA VAL A 105 0.88 7.67 -14.85
C VAL A 105 1.11 6.28 -15.40
N ILE A 106 2.23 6.10 -16.06
CA ILE A 106 2.73 4.79 -16.48
C ILE A 106 4.00 4.52 -15.70
N ALA A 107 3.96 3.47 -14.85
CA ALA A 107 5.14 2.97 -14.16
C ALA A 107 5.83 1.93 -15.05
N GLU A 108 7.13 2.08 -15.26
CA GLU A 108 7.93 1.28 -16.16
C GLU A 108 9.18 0.75 -15.48
N GLN A 109 9.55 -0.48 -15.79
CA GLN A 109 10.88 -1.05 -15.52
C GLN A 109 11.44 -1.63 -16.82
N ASP A 110 12.71 -1.35 -17.09
CA ASP A 110 13.42 -1.80 -18.30
C ASP A 110 12.64 -1.52 -19.61
N GLY A 111 11.99 -0.33 -19.67
CA GLY A 111 11.17 0.10 -20.80
C GLY A 111 9.82 -0.62 -20.95
N ARG A 112 9.41 -1.43 -19.96
CA ARG A 112 8.14 -2.18 -20.00
C ARG A 112 7.18 -1.63 -18.95
N PRO A 113 5.94 -1.26 -19.32
CA PRO A 113 4.92 -0.87 -18.36
C PRO A 113 4.61 -2.00 -17.38
N ILE A 114 4.63 -1.70 -16.08
CA ILE A 114 4.24 -2.62 -15.00
C ILE A 114 2.91 -2.21 -14.37
N LEU A 115 2.56 -0.90 -14.42
CA LEU A 115 1.29 -0.39 -13.90
C LEU A 115 0.85 0.82 -14.73
N ASN A 116 -0.47 0.98 -14.89
CA ASN A 116 -1.15 2.20 -15.31
C ASN A 116 -1.96 2.75 -14.16
N LEU A 117 -1.92 4.07 -13.96
CA LEU A 117 -2.74 4.76 -12.95
C LEU A 117 -3.35 6.01 -13.56
N ALA A 118 -4.64 6.25 -13.29
CA ALA A 118 -5.29 7.54 -13.49
C ALA A 118 -5.65 8.13 -12.12
N ALA A 119 -5.39 9.41 -11.90
CA ALA A 119 -5.71 10.12 -10.67
C ALA A 119 -6.39 11.46 -10.97
N SER A 120 -7.38 11.80 -10.16
CA SER A 120 -8.06 13.10 -10.17
C SER A 120 -7.70 13.90 -8.93
N PHE A 121 -7.50 15.19 -9.14
CA PHE A 121 -7.07 16.17 -8.14
C PHE A 121 -8.07 17.30 -8.08
N HIS A 122 -8.29 17.86 -6.90
CA HIS A 122 -9.26 18.91 -6.67
C HIS A 122 -8.73 19.93 -5.65
N LYS A 123 -9.06 21.20 -5.84
CA LYS A 123 -8.86 22.23 -4.81
C LYS A 123 -9.80 21.99 -3.65
N LEU A 124 -9.34 22.26 -2.43
CA LEU A 124 -10.23 22.22 -1.26
C LEU A 124 -11.20 23.40 -1.34
N GLU A 125 -12.46 23.10 -1.59
CA GLU A 125 -13.54 24.06 -1.69
C GLU A 125 -14.67 23.68 -0.72
N PRO A 126 -15.37 24.66 -0.11
CA PRO A 126 -16.57 24.38 0.67
C PRO A 126 -17.64 23.73 -0.20
N GLY A 127 -18.34 22.73 0.34
CA GLY A 127 -19.37 22.02 -0.41
C GLY A 127 -20.22 21.15 0.49
N VAL A 128 -21.15 20.40 -0.12
CA VAL A 128 -21.94 19.38 0.58
C VAL A 128 -21.06 18.20 0.91
N ALA A 129 -21.22 17.61 2.09
CA ALA A 129 -20.52 16.41 2.54
C ALA A 129 -21.52 15.29 2.77
N HIS A 130 -21.15 14.09 2.34
CA HIS A 130 -21.91 12.86 2.57
C HIS A 130 -20.94 11.70 2.79
N GLN A 131 -21.28 10.82 3.72
CA GLN A 131 -20.59 9.56 3.94
C GLN A 131 -21.53 8.50 4.45
N ASP A 132 -21.28 7.23 4.12
CA ASP A 132 -21.97 6.10 4.71
C ASP A 132 -21.60 5.93 6.20
N ALA A 133 -22.50 5.29 6.96
CA ALA A 133 -22.17 4.91 8.33
C ALA A 133 -20.98 3.93 8.34
N MET A 134 -20.07 4.15 9.29
CA MET A 134 -18.97 3.21 9.52
C MET A 134 -19.55 1.84 9.94
N PRO A 135 -19.02 0.71 9.44
CA PRO A 135 -19.40 -0.60 9.92
C PRO A 135 -19.23 -0.71 11.45
N ASP A 136 -20.18 -1.40 12.10
CA ASP A 136 -20.07 -1.71 13.53
C ASP A 136 -19.04 -2.84 13.70
N VAL A 137 -17.84 -2.47 14.15
CA VAL A 137 -16.70 -3.37 14.34
C VAL A 137 -16.01 -3.10 15.68
N PRO A 138 -15.37 -4.10 16.30
CA PRO A 138 -14.63 -3.90 17.55
C PRO A 138 -13.58 -2.79 17.43
N ALA A 139 -13.31 -2.10 18.54
CA ALA A 139 -12.28 -1.09 18.61
C ALA A 139 -10.88 -1.72 18.37
N PRO A 140 -9.93 -0.96 17.80
CA PRO A 140 -8.63 -1.51 17.52
C PRO A 140 -7.86 -1.97 18.77
N GLU A 141 -8.14 -1.40 19.93
CA GLU A 141 -7.54 -1.77 21.21
C GLU A 141 -7.90 -3.20 21.63
N ASP A 142 -9.09 -3.68 21.23
CA ASP A 142 -9.62 -5.01 21.55
C ASP A 142 -9.15 -6.10 20.57
N LEU A 143 -8.39 -5.72 19.54
CA LEU A 143 -7.96 -6.63 18.48
C LEU A 143 -6.45 -6.93 18.55
N PRO A 144 -6.03 -8.18 18.28
CA PRO A 144 -4.61 -8.50 18.18
C PRO A 144 -3.98 -7.82 16.97
N GLY A 145 -2.74 -7.34 17.15
CA GLY A 145 -1.97 -6.79 16.04
C GLY A 145 -1.48 -7.89 15.07
N GLU A 146 -1.29 -7.53 13.81
CA GLU A 146 -0.81 -8.48 12.79
C GLU A 146 0.54 -9.13 13.17
N ALA A 147 1.44 -8.40 13.85
CA ALA A 147 2.71 -8.94 14.34
C ALA A 147 2.51 -10.03 15.41
N GLU A 148 1.51 -9.88 16.26
CA GLU A 148 1.13 -10.90 17.26
C GLU A 148 0.55 -12.14 16.58
N LEU A 149 -0.37 -11.94 15.65
CA LEU A 149 -0.96 -13.03 14.85
C LEU A 149 0.10 -13.82 14.08
N ARG A 150 1.13 -13.15 13.57
CA ARG A 150 2.26 -13.81 12.89
C ARG A 150 3.10 -14.64 13.83
N ARG A 151 3.40 -14.11 15.04
CA ARG A 151 4.15 -14.87 16.05
C ARG A 151 3.43 -16.14 16.47
N ALA A 152 2.11 -16.08 16.62
CA ALA A 152 1.30 -17.23 17.01
C ALA A 152 1.37 -18.41 16.02
N VAL A 153 1.76 -18.16 14.77
CA VAL A 153 1.84 -19.18 13.71
C VAL A 153 3.23 -19.34 13.10
N ILE A 154 4.25 -18.77 13.72
CA ILE A 154 5.62 -18.71 13.17
C ILE A 154 6.18 -20.08 12.82
N ASP A 155 5.89 -21.10 13.62
CA ASP A 155 6.37 -22.46 13.41
C ASP A 155 5.71 -23.15 12.21
N GLN A 156 4.54 -22.69 11.79
CA GLN A 156 3.83 -23.18 10.60
C GLN A 156 4.33 -22.52 9.31
N ILE A 157 5.11 -21.41 9.44
CA ILE A 157 5.66 -20.67 8.31
C ILE A 157 6.97 -21.33 7.88
N PRO A 158 7.16 -21.66 6.58
CA PRO A 158 8.43 -22.16 6.08
C PRO A 158 9.59 -21.24 6.46
N GLU A 159 10.69 -21.79 6.96
CA GLU A 159 11.83 -21.06 7.54
C GLU A 159 12.33 -19.93 6.63
N ARG A 160 12.43 -20.18 5.33
CA ARG A 160 12.86 -19.19 4.32
C ARG A 160 12.03 -17.90 4.33
N PHE A 161 10.77 -17.93 4.82
CA PHE A 161 9.89 -16.75 4.86
C PHE A 161 9.78 -16.12 6.26
N ARG A 162 10.23 -16.80 7.33
CA ARG A 162 10.06 -16.34 8.72
C ARG A 162 10.68 -14.97 8.93
N ARG A 163 11.92 -14.76 8.49
CA ARG A 163 12.64 -13.48 8.63
C ARG A 163 11.87 -12.33 7.98
N GLN A 164 11.35 -12.52 6.77
CA GLN A 164 10.59 -11.50 6.06
C GLN A 164 9.23 -11.22 6.73
N MET A 165 8.54 -12.28 7.16
CA MET A 165 7.25 -12.19 7.84
C MET A 165 7.34 -11.46 9.18
N MET A 166 8.44 -11.59 9.89
CA MET A 166 8.68 -10.97 11.19
C MET A 166 9.34 -9.60 11.12
N ARG A 167 9.68 -9.13 9.90
CA ARG A 167 10.30 -7.81 9.73
C ARG A 167 9.41 -6.70 10.29
N PRO A 168 9.94 -5.78 11.11
CA PRO A 168 9.21 -4.60 11.56
C PRO A 168 8.70 -3.77 10.40
N ARG A 169 7.50 -3.22 10.53
CA ARG A 169 6.81 -2.44 9.49
C ARG A 169 6.45 -1.05 9.98
N ALA A 170 6.46 -0.09 9.07
CA ALA A 170 6.05 1.29 9.34
C ALA A 170 4.54 1.44 9.61
N VAL A 171 3.74 0.47 9.16
CA VAL A 171 2.28 0.45 9.35
C VAL A 171 1.88 -0.76 10.17
N GLU A 172 1.15 -0.53 11.25
CA GLU A 172 0.49 -1.55 12.06
C GLU A 172 -0.89 -1.83 11.49
N PHE A 173 -1.25 -3.12 11.42
CA PHE A 173 -2.57 -3.59 11.07
C PHE A 173 -3.19 -4.38 12.21
N ARG A 174 -4.51 -4.22 12.38
CA ARG A 174 -5.34 -5.03 13.27
C ARG A 174 -6.57 -5.50 12.50
N PRO A 175 -6.54 -6.72 11.97
CA PRO A 175 -7.67 -7.28 11.25
C PRO A 175 -8.82 -7.60 12.22
N VAL A 176 -10.04 -7.22 11.85
CA VAL A 176 -11.26 -7.56 12.61
C VAL A 176 -11.53 -9.06 12.49
N GLU A 177 -11.50 -9.57 11.27
CA GLU A 177 -11.65 -11.02 11.01
C GLU A 177 -10.26 -11.66 11.03
N ALA A 178 -9.64 -11.73 12.22
CA ALA A 178 -8.33 -12.32 12.40
C ALA A 178 -8.28 -13.73 11.83
N ARG A 179 -7.40 -13.92 10.85
CA ARG A 179 -7.11 -15.23 10.32
C ARG A 179 -5.62 -15.33 9.99
N HIS A 180 -5.15 -16.54 10.11
CA HIS A 180 -3.83 -16.87 9.68
C HIS A 180 -3.77 -17.21 8.17
N TRP A 181 -2.69 -16.82 7.50
CA TRP A 181 -2.56 -16.96 6.04
C TRP A 181 -2.62 -18.41 5.52
N MET A 182 -2.42 -19.39 6.41
CA MET A 182 -2.54 -20.81 6.09
C MET A 182 -3.99 -21.32 6.19
N ASN A 183 -4.91 -20.53 6.76
CA ASN A 183 -6.29 -20.96 6.90
C ASN A 183 -7.00 -20.92 5.54
N ARG A 184 -7.45 -22.09 5.10
CA ARG A 184 -8.15 -22.31 3.82
C ARG A 184 -9.68 -22.31 3.95
N GLU A 185 -10.21 -21.95 5.09
CA GLU A 185 -11.64 -21.82 5.27
C GLU A 185 -12.23 -20.83 4.26
N LYS A 186 -13.29 -21.25 3.56
CA LYS A 186 -14.00 -20.39 2.61
C LYS A 186 -14.87 -19.40 3.38
N ARG A 187 -14.75 -18.14 3.04
CA ARG A 187 -15.51 -17.03 3.64
C ARG A 187 -15.97 -16.04 2.59
N PRO A 188 -16.98 -15.21 2.88
CA PRO A 188 -17.33 -14.09 2.01
C PRO A 188 -16.11 -13.18 1.73
N PRO A 189 -16.03 -12.53 0.55
CA PRO A 189 -14.93 -11.64 0.18
C PRO A 189 -15.08 -10.28 0.87
N LEU A 190 -15.12 -10.28 2.19
CA LEU A 190 -15.27 -9.10 3.03
C LEU A 190 -14.26 -9.19 4.18
N THR A 191 -13.45 -8.14 4.35
CA THR A 191 -12.54 -7.98 5.48
C THR A 191 -12.54 -6.55 5.96
N HIS A 192 -12.42 -6.38 7.27
CA HIS A 192 -12.22 -5.08 7.91
C HIS A 192 -10.87 -5.09 8.62
N SER A 193 -10.18 -3.98 8.54
CA SER A 193 -8.88 -3.83 9.21
C SER A 193 -8.69 -2.40 9.67
N TRP A 194 -8.25 -2.25 10.90
CA TRP A 194 -7.70 -1.01 11.37
C TRP A 194 -6.23 -0.90 10.97
N PHE A 195 -5.78 0.28 10.64
CA PHE A 195 -4.36 0.52 10.41
C PHE A 195 -3.94 1.90 10.93
N ARG A 196 -2.67 2.00 11.28
CA ARG A 196 -1.99 3.25 11.62
C ARG A 196 -0.50 3.16 11.30
N THR A 197 0.17 4.30 11.18
CA THR A 197 1.63 4.34 11.23
C THR A 197 2.11 4.09 12.67
N VAL A 198 3.23 3.37 12.83
CA VAL A 198 3.78 2.99 14.16
C VAL A 198 4.40 4.16 14.92
N ALA A 199 4.57 5.31 14.26
CA ALA A 199 5.01 6.57 14.84
C ALA A 199 4.32 7.73 14.07
N PRO A 200 4.36 8.97 14.59
CA PRO A 200 3.74 10.12 13.93
C PRO A 200 4.27 10.34 12.51
N LEU A 201 3.35 10.52 11.59
CA LEU A 201 3.62 10.98 10.23
C LEU A 201 3.63 12.51 10.21
N ARG A 202 4.46 13.13 9.37
CA ARG A 202 4.43 14.59 9.19
C ARG A 202 3.03 15.03 8.75
N SER A 203 2.61 16.21 9.23
CA SER A 203 1.33 16.81 8.83
C SER A 203 1.40 17.35 7.39
N ASP A 204 1.42 16.42 6.44
CA ASP A 204 1.50 16.66 5.01
C ASP A 204 0.37 15.87 4.32
N PRO A 205 -0.68 16.55 3.83
CA PRO A 205 -1.84 15.89 3.24
C PRO A 205 -1.51 15.07 1.99
N VAL A 206 -0.45 15.38 1.27
CA VAL A 206 0.04 14.61 0.12
C VAL A 206 0.62 13.28 0.61
N LEU A 207 1.48 13.33 1.64
CA LEU A 207 2.09 12.13 2.21
C LEU A 207 1.04 11.20 2.82
N HIS A 208 0.02 11.74 3.51
CA HIS A 208 -1.08 10.94 4.07
C HIS A 208 -1.84 10.17 2.98
N ARG A 209 -2.10 10.81 1.83
CA ARG A 209 -2.74 10.15 0.68
C ARG A 209 -1.85 9.07 0.06
N ALA A 210 -0.55 9.32 -0.02
CA ALA A 210 0.41 8.34 -0.52
C ALA A 210 0.49 7.12 0.41
N VAL A 211 0.49 7.32 1.74
CA VAL A 211 0.45 6.22 2.72
C VAL A 211 -0.87 5.44 2.61
N LEU A 212 -2.01 6.12 2.43
CA LEU A 212 -3.30 5.47 2.19
C LEU A 212 -3.26 4.62 0.91
N ALA A 213 -2.73 5.14 -0.17
CA ALA A 213 -2.55 4.41 -1.43
C ALA A 213 -1.63 3.19 -1.26
N PHE A 214 -0.54 3.32 -0.49
CA PHE A 214 0.35 2.21 -0.14
C PHE A 214 -0.38 1.11 0.64
N VAL A 215 -1.17 1.49 1.64
CA VAL A 215 -1.89 0.58 2.52
C VAL A 215 -3.04 -0.13 1.80
N SER A 216 -3.69 0.52 0.84
CA SER A 216 -4.87 -0.01 0.14
C SER A 216 -4.61 -1.36 -0.56
N ASP A 217 -3.37 -1.64 -0.97
CA ASP A 217 -3.00 -2.91 -1.62
C ASP A 217 -2.67 -4.05 -0.63
N MET A 218 -2.60 -3.79 0.68
CA MET A 218 -2.10 -4.79 1.64
C MET A 218 -3.07 -5.95 1.91
N THR A 219 -4.37 -5.75 1.76
CA THR A 219 -5.40 -6.74 2.13
C THR A 219 -6.21 -7.26 0.95
N LEU A 220 -6.25 -6.55 -0.18
CA LEU A 220 -7.15 -6.81 -1.31
C LEU A 220 -7.00 -8.21 -1.88
N LEU A 221 -5.77 -8.62 -2.18
CA LEU A 221 -5.50 -9.93 -2.76
C LEU A 221 -5.94 -11.08 -1.85
N GLY A 222 -5.66 -10.94 -0.54
CA GLY A 222 -6.11 -11.89 0.47
C GLY A 222 -7.62 -11.98 0.55
N THR A 223 -8.32 -10.86 0.47
CA THR A 223 -9.79 -10.78 0.50
C THR A 223 -10.40 -11.48 -0.72
N CYS A 224 -9.86 -11.26 -1.92
CA CYS A 224 -10.33 -11.94 -3.14
C CYS A 224 -10.14 -13.47 -3.08
N ALA A 225 -9.20 -13.98 -2.31
CA ALA A 225 -8.93 -15.41 -2.16
C ALA A 225 -9.90 -16.12 -1.20
N LEU A 226 -10.62 -15.38 -0.33
CA LEU A 226 -11.49 -15.95 0.72
C LEU A 226 -12.55 -16.92 0.21
N PRO A 227 -13.35 -16.60 -0.85
CA PRO A 227 -14.39 -17.51 -1.34
C PRO A 227 -13.84 -18.82 -1.91
N HIS A 228 -12.58 -18.81 -2.28
CA HIS A 228 -11.92 -19.94 -2.94
C HIS A 228 -11.13 -20.83 -1.98
N GLY A 229 -10.92 -20.38 -0.73
CA GLY A 229 -10.08 -21.08 0.24
C GLY A 229 -8.63 -21.17 -0.22
N LEU A 230 -8.14 -20.17 -0.96
CA LEU A 230 -6.76 -20.12 -1.44
C LEU A 230 -5.85 -19.44 -0.42
N SER A 231 -4.61 -19.89 -0.34
CA SER A 231 -3.54 -19.26 0.43
C SER A 231 -2.48 -18.71 -0.52
N TRP A 232 -2.09 -17.44 -0.34
CA TRP A 232 -1.03 -16.84 -1.14
C TRP A 232 0.36 -17.47 -0.87
N MET A 233 0.53 -18.17 0.26
CA MET A 233 1.75 -18.91 0.60
C MET A 233 1.97 -20.15 -0.25
N THR A 234 0.94 -20.69 -0.90
CA THR A 234 1.04 -21.95 -1.66
C THR A 234 1.32 -21.75 -3.15
N GLY A 235 1.44 -20.51 -3.62
CA GLY A 235 1.61 -20.24 -5.06
C GLY A 235 0.34 -20.46 -5.90
N GLU A 236 -0.66 -21.18 -5.36
CA GLU A 236 -1.93 -21.47 -6.05
C GLU A 236 -2.68 -20.19 -6.41
N MET A 237 -2.59 -19.16 -5.56
CA MET A 237 -3.24 -17.88 -5.78
C MET A 237 -2.68 -17.11 -6.97
N GLN A 238 -1.37 -17.19 -7.20
CA GLN A 238 -0.73 -16.56 -8.38
C GLN A 238 -1.20 -17.21 -9.67
N SER A 239 -1.34 -18.53 -9.68
CA SER A 239 -1.84 -19.28 -10.83
C SER A 239 -3.33 -19.04 -11.06
N ALA A 240 -4.13 -18.98 -10.00
CA ALA A 240 -5.58 -18.70 -10.09
C ALA A 240 -5.88 -17.28 -10.59
N LEU A 241 -5.08 -16.28 -10.18
CA LEU A 241 -5.22 -14.90 -10.65
C LEU A 241 -4.80 -14.74 -12.12
N ALA A 242 -3.79 -15.48 -12.57
CA ALA A 242 -3.39 -15.50 -13.97
C ALA A 242 -4.42 -16.16 -14.89
N ALA A 243 -5.19 -17.13 -14.38
CA ALA A 243 -6.13 -17.92 -15.16
C ALA A 243 -7.54 -17.30 -15.29
N ARG A 244 -7.90 -16.33 -14.46
CA ARG A 244 -9.25 -15.74 -14.46
C ARG A 244 -9.20 -14.21 -14.50
N ARG A 245 -9.94 -13.63 -15.44
CA ARG A 245 -10.30 -12.20 -15.44
C ARG A 245 -11.27 -11.98 -14.28
N PHE A 246 -10.78 -11.51 -13.13
CA PHE A 246 -11.65 -11.06 -12.05
C PHE A 246 -12.40 -9.79 -12.51
N PRO A 247 -13.74 -9.74 -12.41
CA PRO A 247 -14.44 -8.51 -12.63
C PRO A 247 -14.08 -7.52 -11.49
N LEU A 248 -13.30 -6.51 -11.82
CA LEU A 248 -12.80 -5.48 -10.91
C LEU A 248 -13.89 -4.56 -10.30
N ARG A 249 -15.17 -4.79 -10.63
CA ARG A 249 -16.32 -3.98 -10.20
C ARG A 249 -16.53 -3.86 -8.68
N ARG A 250 -15.82 -4.63 -7.85
CA ARG A 250 -15.89 -4.52 -6.38
C ARG A 250 -14.68 -3.86 -5.75
N MET A 251 -13.64 -3.52 -6.50
CA MET A 251 -12.51 -2.74 -5.96
C MET A 251 -12.86 -1.26 -5.79
N ASP A 252 -13.85 -0.76 -6.54
CA ASP A 252 -14.32 0.63 -6.45
C ASP A 252 -14.93 0.97 -5.08
N ALA A 253 -15.50 -0.01 -4.38
CA ALA A 253 -16.14 0.19 -3.08
C ALA A 253 -15.16 0.44 -1.90
N LEU A 254 -13.87 0.17 -2.07
CA LEU A 254 -12.86 0.39 -1.02
C LEU A 254 -12.22 1.79 -1.09
N CYS A 255 -12.26 2.44 -2.25
CA CYS A 255 -11.74 3.80 -2.43
C CYS A 255 -12.69 4.89 -1.90
N ASP A 256 -14.01 4.61 -1.83
CA ASP A 256 -15.03 5.57 -1.39
C ASP A 256 -15.21 5.63 0.14
N ARG A 257 -14.64 4.70 0.90
CA ARG A 257 -14.73 4.73 2.36
C ARG A 257 -13.50 5.40 2.93
N GLN A 258 -13.68 6.61 3.44
CA GLN A 258 -12.62 7.32 4.15
C GLN A 258 -12.04 6.43 5.26
N PRO A 259 -10.70 6.34 5.38
CA PRO A 259 -10.10 5.62 6.49
C PRO A 259 -10.48 6.33 7.79
N VAL A 260 -11.19 5.64 8.65
CA VAL A 260 -11.41 6.13 10.00
C VAL A 260 -10.09 5.99 10.73
N GLY A 261 -9.45 7.12 11.00
CA GLY A 261 -8.21 7.14 11.76
C GLY A 261 -8.43 6.60 13.17
N TRP A 262 -7.45 5.92 13.71
CA TRP A 262 -7.38 5.52 15.12
C TRP A 262 -7.53 6.76 16.01
N PRO A 263 -8.23 6.69 17.19
CA PRO A 263 -8.34 7.82 18.09
C PRO A 263 -6.96 8.36 18.47
N GLY A 264 -6.72 9.64 18.17
CA GLY A 264 -5.42 10.30 18.39
C GLY A 264 -4.66 10.69 17.12
N SER A 265 -4.98 10.14 15.95
CA SER A 265 -4.51 10.65 14.66
C SER A 265 -5.51 11.70 14.15
N ARG A 266 -5.24 12.97 14.37
CA ARG A 266 -5.95 14.02 13.62
C ARG A 266 -5.42 13.98 12.17
N LEU A 267 -6.31 13.73 11.23
CA LEU A 267 -6.05 13.99 9.82
C LEU A 267 -5.89 15.51 9.59
#